data_f512c15214e8fe9deb38c85769191c64
#
_entry.id   f512c15214e8fe9deb38c85769191c64
#
_cell.length_a   1.000
_cell.length_b   1.000
_cell.length_c   1.000
_cell.angle_alpha   90.00
_cell.angle_beta   90.00
_cell.angle_gamma   90.00
#
_symmetry.space_group_name_H-M   'P 1'
#
loop_
_entity.id
_entity.type
_entity.pdbx_description
1 polymer ?
#
loop_
_entity_poly.entity_id
_entity_poly.type
_entity_poly.pdbx_seq_one_letter_code
_entity_poly.pdbx_strand_id
1 'polypeptide(L)'
;MNIINEKISLPGGKEISIETGKLAKQADGSVIVRMGDTMLLATVVSNPDVKDGVDFMPLTVDYREKFTSTGRFPGGFLKREARPSDEEILTMRLVDRALRPLFPDDFHGDTQVMIQLISSEKENMPDALACLAASTALAVSDIPFNGPVSEVRIAKKDGNHIINPTFEELKGADMDMVIAGTLDSIVMVEGEMNEVSEADM
;
A
#
# COMPACT_ATOMS: atom_id res chain seq x y z
N MET A 1 -1.56 -24.88 -2.30
CA MET A 1 -2.27 -23.60 -2.34
C MET A 1 -2.63 -23.31 -3.79
N ASN A 2 -3.87 -23.04 -4.09
CA ASN A 2 -4.30 -22.75 -5.46
C ASN A 2 -3.98 -21.29 -5.78
N ILE A 3 -3.59 -21.02 -7.03
CA ILE A 3 -3.42 -19.65 -7.51
C ILE A 3 -4.82 -19.07 -7.74
N ILE A 4 -5.09 -17.92 -7.13
CA ILE A 4 -6.34 -17.17 -7.29
C ILE A 4 -5.97 -15.81 -7.87
N ASN A 5 -6.71 -15.35 -8.86
CA ASN A 5 -6.54 -14.05 -9.48
C ASN A 5 -7.92 -13.40 -9.65
N GLU A 6 -8.08 -12.20 -9.09
CA GLU A 6 -9.29 -11.42 -9.16
C GLU A 6 -9.00 -10.04 -9.80
N LYS A 7 -10.01 -9.43 -10.40
CA LYS A 7 -9.90 -8.16 -11.09
C LYS A 7 -10.95 -7.18 -10.61
N ILE A 8 -10.55 -5.96 -10.40
CA ILE A 8 -11.39 -4.86 -9.97
C ILE A 8 -11.31 -3.77 -11.03
N SER A 9 -12.47 -3.39 -11.58
CA SER A 9 -12.56 -2.26 -12.51
C SER A 9 -12.79 -0.96 -11.74
N LEU A 10 -11.96 0.04 -11.99
CA LEU A 10 -12.08 1.38 -11.43
C LEU A 10 -12.77 2.33 -12.41
N PRO A 11 -13.35 3.44 -11.92
CA PRO A 11 -13.78 4.53 -12.77
C PRO A 11 -12.64 5.02 -13.69
N GLY A 12 -12.97 5.41 -14.91
CA GLY A 12 -11.97 5.81 -15.90
C GLY A 12 -11.31 4.67 -16.67
N GLY A 13 -11.80 3.42 -16.50
CA GLY A 13 -11.34 2.26 -17.28
C GLY A 13 -10.02 1.64 -16.77
N LYS A 14 -9.51 2.07 -15.62
CA LYS A 14 -8.37 1.44 -14.96
C LYS A 14 -8.80 0.11 -14.34
N GLU A 15 -7.90 -0.88 -14.37
CA GLU A 15 -8.13 -2.21 -13.78
C GLU A 15 -7.02 -2.54 -12.78
N ILE A 16 -7.41 -3.01 -11.61
CA ILE A 16 -6.48 -3.58 -10.62
C ILE A 16 -6.66 -5.10 -10.63
N SER A 17 -5.58 -5.85 -10.75
CA SER A 17 -5.59 -7.30 -10.54
C SER A 17 -4.88 -7.67 -9.23
N ILE A 18 -5.43 -8.65 -8.53
CA ILE A 18 -4.92 -9.19 -7.28
C ILE A 18 -4.70 -10.68 -7.45
N GLU A 19 -3.45 -11.12 -7.26
CA GLU A 19 -3.07 -12.54 -7.38
C GLU A 19 -2.49 -13.02 -6.04
N THR A 20 -2.92 -14.21 -5.59
CA THR A 20 -2.36 -14.87 -4.41
C THR A 20 -2.02 -16.33 -4.67
N GLY A 21 -1.20 -16.95 -3.81
CA GLY A 21 -0.86 -18.38 -3.86
C GLY A 21 0.30 -18.74 -4.78
N LYS A 22 0.92 -17.79 -5.50
CA LYS A 22 2.00 -18.04 -6.45
C LYS A 22 3.39 -17.78 -5.87
N LEU A 23 3.60 -16.62 -5.27
CA LEU A 23 4.89 -16.18 -4.74
C LEU A 23 4.89 -16.19 -3.21
N ALA A 24 6.09 -16.12 -2.62
CA ALA A 24 6.34 -15.99 -1.19
C ALA A 24 5.53 -16.99 -0.31
N LYS A 25 5.51 -18.26 -0.68
CA LYS A 25 4.71 -19.33 -0.06
C LYS A 25 5.08 -19.65 1.40
N GLN A 26 6.14 -19.08 1.93
CA GLN A 26 6.56 -19.23 3.32
C GLN A 26 6.07 -18.10 4.22
N ALA A 27 5.51 -17.04 3.65
CA ALA A 27 4.83 -16.00 4.40
C ALA A 27 3.43 -16.47 4.82
N ASP A 28 2.89 -15.92 5.91
CA ASP A 28 1.53 -16.22 6.38
C ASP A 28 0.49 -15.73 5.38
N GLY A 29 0.75 -14.58 4.73
CA GLY A 29 -0.03 -14.10 3.60
C GLY A 29 0.86 -13.46 2.54
N SER A 30 0.51 -13.63 1.26
CA SER A 30 1.23 -13.00 0.15
C SER A 30 0.31 -12.71 -1.01
N VAL A 31 0.45 -11.52 -1.60
CA VAL A 31 -0.31 -11.09 -2.77
C VAL A 31 0.55 -10.31 -3.75
N ILE A 32 0.17 -10.35 -5.01
CA ILE A 32 0.62 -9.41 -6.04
C ILE A 32 -0.56 -8.53 -6.38
N VAL A 33 -0.38 -7.22 -6.28
CA VAL A 33 -1.32 -6.23 -6.78
C VAL A 33 -0.72 -5.57 -8.01
N ARG A 34 -1.49 -5.44 -9.07
CA ARG A 34 -1.05 -4.89 -10.34
C ARG A 34 -2.07 -3.89 -10.90
N MET A 35 -1.60 -2.75 -11.37
CA MET A 35 -2.32 -1.79 -12.18
C MET A 35 -1.43 -1.35 -13.35
N GLY A 36 -1.85 -1.62 -14.59
CA GLY A 36 -0.99 -1.47 -15.74
C GLY A 36 0.24 -2.38 -15.65
N ASP A 37 1.45 -1.83 -15.81
CA ASP A 37 2.71 -2.55 -15.60
C ASP A 37 3.35 -2.26 -14.23
N THR A 38 2.70 -1.47 -13.38
CA THR A 38 3.07 -1.29 -11.98
C THR A 38 2.62 -2.51 -11.17
N MET A 39 3.54 -3.17 -10.49
CA MET A 39 3.30 -4.39 -9.70
C MET A 39 3.95 -4.31 -8.34
N LEU A 40 3.17 -4.58 -7.30
CA LEU A 40 3.62 -4.69 -5.92
C LEU A 40 3.47 -6.14 -5.44
N LEU A 41 4.50 -6.66 -4.78
CA LEU A 41 4.44 -7.87 -3.98
C LEU A 41 4.35 -7.48 -2.51
N ALA A 42 3.24 -7.80 -1.86
CA ALA A 42 3.09 -7.67 -0.42
C ALA A 42 3.15 -9.03 0.26
N THR A 43 3.85 -9.10 1.38
CA THR A 43 3.95 -10.27 2.24
C THR A 43 3.75 -9.88 3.68
N VAL A 44 3.10 -10.74 4.45
CA VAL A 44 2.90 -10.56 5.88
C VAL A 44 3.35 -11.81 6.62
N VAL A 45 4.00 -11.57 7.76
CA VAL A 45 4.44 -12.62 8.69
C VAL A 45 4.19 -12.13 10.10
N SER A 46 3.65 -12.97 10.96
CA SER A 46 3.46 -12.67 12.36
C SER A 46 4.03 -13.76 13.26
N ASN A 47 4.70 -13.35 14.31
CA ASN A 47 5.05 -14.26 15.40
C ASN A 47 4.03 -14.10 16.51
N PRO A 48 3.19 -15.12 16.79
CA PRO A 48 2.19 -15.06 17.85
C PRO A 48 2.79 -15.10 19.26
N ASP A 49 4.05 -15.47 19.42
CA ASP A 49 4.71 -15.50 20.70
C ASP A 49 4.99 -14.08 21.21
N VAL A 50 4.16 -13.62 22.14
CA VAL A 50 4.28 -12.30 22.75
C VAL A 50 5.40 -12.30 23.78
N LYS A 51 6.29 -11.31 23.72
CA LYS A 51 7.31 -11.09 24.73
C LYS A 51 6.69 -10.51 26.00
N ASP A 52 7.13 -10.99 27.17
CA ASP A 52 6.66 -10.47 28.46
C ASP A 52 6.89 -8.95 28.57
N GLY A 53 5.85 -8.22 28.99
CA GLY A 53 5.89 -6.77 29.21
C GLY A 53 5.64 -5.92 27.98
N VAL A 54 5.22 -6.50 26.84
CA VAL A 54 4.78 -5.76 25.67
C VAL A 54 3.30 -5.39 25.84
N ASP A 55 3.00 -4.10 25.87
CA ASP A 55 1.67 -3.51 26.04
C ASP A 55 1.17 -2.79 24.76
N PHE A 56 1.84 -2.97 23.64
CA PHE A 56 1.50 -2.41 22.34
C PHE A 56 1.63 -3.47 21.24
N MET A 57 1.01 -3.24 20.10
CA MET A 57 1.16 -4.08 18.92
C MET A 57 2.46 -3.71 18.16
N PRO A 58 3.46 -4.60 18.11
CA PRO A 58 4.68 -4.36 17.35
C PRO A 58 4.44 -4.62 15.85
N LEU A 59 3.96 -3.60 15.15
CA LEU A 59 3.78 -3.62 13.69
C LEU A 59 4.97 -2.94 13.03
N THR A 60 5.59 -3.62 12.09
CA THR A 60 6.62 -3.07 11.21
C THR A 60 6.10 -3.11 9.77
N VAL A 61 6.03 -1.95 9.13
CA VAL A 61 5.72 -1.84 7.71
C VAL A 61 6.99 -1.41 6.97
N ASP A 62 7.39 -2.17 5.95
CA ASP A 62 8.52 -1.84 5.06
C ASP A 62 8.01 -1.77 3.61
N TYR A 63 8.19 -0.61 2.98
CA TYR A 63 7.89 -0.37 1.57
C TYR A 63 9.18 -0.06 0.82
N ARG A 64 9.41 -0.73 -0.31
CA ARG A 64 10.64 -0.60 -1.07
C ARG A 64 10.41 -0.51 -2.57
N GLU A 65 11.00 0.51 -3.17
CA GLU A 65 11.08 0.70 -4.61
C GLU A 65 12.50 0.34 -5.10
N LYS A 66 12.67 -0.91 -5.53
CA LYS A 66 13.98 -1.38 -5.97
C LYS A 66 14.30 -0.89 -7.38
N PHE A 67 15.57 -0.58 -7.64
CA PHE A 67 16.04 -0.21 -8.99
C PHE A 67 15.68 -1.24 -10.05
N THR A 68 15.60 -2.51 -9.67
CA THR A 68 15.23 -3.62 -10.57
C THR A 68 13.82 -3.51 -11.12
N SER A 69 12.89 -2.82 -10.42
CA SER A 69 11.52 -2.62 -10.89
C SER A 69 11.45 -1.85 -12.21
N THR A 70 12.44 -1.01 -12.48
CA THR A 70 12.60 -0.24 -13.74
C THR A 70 13.62 -0.84 -14.70
N GLY A 71 14.05 -2.09 -14.48
CA GLY A 71 15.08 -2.76 -15.30
C GLY A 71 16.50 -2.21 -15.08
N ARG A 72 16.74 -1.50 -13.99
CA ARG A 72 18.03 -0.89 -13.66
C ARG A 72 18.67 -1.60 -12.47
N PHE A 73 19.93 -1.32 -12.22
CA PHE A 73 20.65 -1.72 -11.02
C PHE A 73 21.20 -0.47 -10.30
N PRO A 74 21.47 -0.54 -8.99
CA PRO A 74 21.95 0.61 -8.23
C PRO A 74 23.21 1.22 -8.82
N GLY A 75 23.23 2.56 -8.94
CA GLY A 75 24.30 3.30 -9.63
C GLY A 75 25.54 3.58 -8.79
N GLY A 76 25.44 3.59 -7.46
CA GLY A 76 26.54 3.96 -6.57
C GLY A 76 27.77 3.03 -6.64
N PHE A 77 28.88 3.42 -5.99
CA PHE A 77 30.12 2.64 -5.95
C PHE A 77 29.92 1.19 -5.50
N LEU A 78 29.12 0.99 -4.46
CA LEU A 78 28.85 -0.34 -3.87
C LEU A 78 27.86 -1.18 -4.67
N LYS A 79 27.18 -0.63 -5.67
CA LYS A 79 26.13 -1.32 -6.45
C LYS A 79 25.05 -1.98 -5.57
N ARG A 80 24.64 -1.30 -4.51
CA ARG A 80 23.64 -1.75 -3.54
C ARG A 80 22.44 -0.83 -3.52
N GLU A 81 21.29 -1.36 -3.14
CA GLU A 81 20.14 -0.57 -2.75
C GLU A 81 20.54 0.35 -1.56
N ALA A 82 20.12 1.60 -1.63
CA ALA A 82 20.38 2.58 -0.59
C ALA A 82 19.44 2.39 0.62
N ARG A 83 19.57 3.29 1.61
CA ARG A 83 18.51 3.47 2.61
C ARG A 83 17.23 3.91 1.91
N PRO A 84 16.05 3.67 2.54
CA PRO A 84 14.79 4.17 2.00
C PRO A 84 14.87 5.67 1.70
N SER A 85 14.25 6.09 0.62
CA SER A 85 14.00 7.50 0.32
C SER A 85 12.97 8.08 1.29
N ASP A 86 12.85 9.39 1.35
CA ASP A 86 11.82 10.06 2.15
C ASP A 86 10.41 9.68 1.68
N GLU A 87 10.21 9.50 0.38
CA GLU A 87 8.94 9.06 -0.22
C GLU A 87 8.59 7.63 0.20
N GLU A 88 9.56 6.70 0.17
CA GLU A 88 9.35 5.34 0.67
C GLU A 88 8.97 5.34 2.16
N ILE A 89 9.64 6.17 2.98
CA ILE A 89 9.34 6.30 4.41
C ILE A 89 7.94 6.87 4.63
N LEU A 90 7.52 7.87 3.86
CA LEU A 90 6.17 8.44 3.96
C LEU A 90 5.12 7.39 3.59
N THR A 91 5.32 6.65 2.52
CA THR A 91 4.42 5.55 2.11
C THR A 91 4.32 4.48 3.21
N MET A 92 5.44 4.07 3.83
CA MET A 92 5.42 3.14 4.98
C MET A 92 4.53 3.66 6.11
N ARG A 93 4.62 4.94 6.43
CA ARG A 93 3.84 5.57 7.51
C ARG A 93 2.36 5.67 7.18
N LEU A 94 1.99 5.94 5.92
CA LEU A 94 0.60 5.96 5.49
C LEU A 94 -0.02 4.57 5.63
N VAL A 95 0.67 3.54 5.14
CA VAL A 95 0.22 2.14 5.26
C VAL A 95 0.12 1.71 6.73
N ASP A 96 1.11 2.01 7.58
CA ASP A 96 1.04 1.70 9.02
C ASP A 96 -0.17 2.35 9.68
N ARG A 97 -0.42 3.63 9.42
CA ARG A 97 -1.55 4.38 9.99
C ARG A 97 -2.91 3.81 9.54
N ALA A 98 -2.99 3.31 8.31
CA ALA A 98 -4.22 2.71 7.79
C ALA A 98 -4.47 1.30 8.36
N LEU A 99 -3.42 0.50 8.58
CA LEU A 99 -3.54 -0.88 9.03
C LEU A 99 -3.67 -1.01 10.54
N ARG A 100 -2.87 -0.25 11.30
CA ARG A 100 -2.72 -0.38 12.76
C ARG A 100 -4.04 -0.35 13.53
N PRO A 101 -5.00 0.55 13.26
CA PRO A 101 -6.27 0.61 13.99
C PRO A 101 -7.19 -0.60 13.75
N LEU A 102 -6.87 -1.44 12.78
CA LEU A 102 -7.69 -2.59 12.40
C LEU A 102 -7.22 -3.90 13.01
N PHE A 103 -6.15 -3.89 13.80
CA PHE A 103 -5.78 -5.04 14.61
C PHE A 103 -6.57 -5.03 15.92
N PRO A 104 -6.93 -6.21 16.47
CA PRO A 104 -7.58 -6.30 17.78
C PRO A 104 -6.67 -5.71 18.88
N ASP A 105 -7.28 -5.04 19.86
CA ASP A 105 -6.54 -4.39 20.97
C ASP A 105 -5.72 -5.37 21.81
N ASP A 106 -6.14 -6.63 21.88
CA ASP A 106 -5.48 -7.70 22.61
C ASP A 106 -4.42 -8.47 21.78
N PHE A 107 -4.25 -8.11 20.51
CA PHE A 107 -3.24 -8.72 19.64
C PHE A 107 -1.90 -8.01 19.76
N HIS A 108 -0.88 -8.70 20.30
CA HIS A 108 0.46 -8.17 20.51
C HIS A 108 1.56 -9.00 19.80
N GLY A 109 1.19 -9.78 18.79
CA GLY A 109 2.14 -10.54 17.97
C GLY A 109 3.03 -9.62 17.13
N ASP A 110 4.34 -9.92 17.11
CA ASP A 110 5.31 -9.18 16.28
C ASP A 110 4.99 -9.42 14.80
N THR A 111 4.43 -8.41 14.15
CA THR A 111 3.91 -8.51 12.79
C THR A 111 4.72 -7.65 11.83
N GLN A 112 5.16 -8.26 10.74
CA GLN A 112 5.91 -7.59 9.68
C GLN A 112 5.12 -7.62 8.38
N VAL A 113 4.92 -6.45 7.81
CA VAL A 113 4.31 -6.23 6.49
C VAL A 113 5.41 -5.70 5.56
N MET A 114 5.75 -6.46 4.53
CA MET A 114 6.75 -6.07 3.56
C MET A 114 6.12 -5.89 2.20
N ILE A 115 6.28 -4.71 1.62
CA ILE A 115 5.72 -4.34 0.31
C ILE A 115 6.89 -3.99 -0.61
N GLN A 116 6.98 -4.65 -1.76
CA GLN A 116 8.05 -4.43 -2.71
C GLN A 116 7.50 -4.08 -4.08
N LEU A 117 7.95 -2.96 -4.64
CA LEU A 117 7.72 -2.64 -6.04
C LEU A 117 8.61 -3.54 -6.89
N ILE A 118 7.99 -4.48 -7.63
CA ILE A 118 8.69 -5.48 -8.44
C ILE A 118 8.68 -5.14 -9.93
N SER A 119 7.74 -4.30 -10.36
CA SER A 119 7.69 -3.71 -11.70
C SER A 119 7.09 -2.32 -11.61
N SER A 120 7.60 -1.37 -12.39
CA SER A 120 7.13 0.01 -12.40
C SER A 120 7.04 0.55 -13.82
N GLU A 121 5.99 1.29 -14.09
CA GLU A 121 5.81 2.12 -15.26
C GLU A 121 5.79 3.61 -14.86
N LYS A 122 5.76 4.50 -15.86
CA LYS A 122 5.83 5.95 -15.61
C LYS A 122 4.47 6.58 -15.28
N GLU A 123 3.39 5.88 -15.49
CA GLU A 123 2.04 6.43 -15.39
C GLU A 123 1.43 6.21 -14.01
N ASN A 124 1.39 4.97 -13.55
CA ASN A 124 0.72 4.62 -12.31
C ASN A 124 1.63 4.76 -11.09
N MET A 125 1.13 5.48 -10.08
CA MET A 125 1.84 5.71 -8.83
C MET A 125 1.75 4.45 -7.96
N PRO A 126 2.89 3.86 -7.54
CA PRO A 126 2.87 2.60 -6.79
C PRO A 126 2.40 2.77 -5.34
N ASP A 127 2.60 3.95 -4.73
CA ASP A 127 2.17 4.27 -3.37
C ASP A 127 0.65 4.12 -3.20
N ALA A 128 -0.14 4.54 -4.20
CA ALA A 128 -1.60 4.40 -4.19
C ALA A 128 -2.11 2.94 -4.12
N LEU A 129 -1.24 1.96 -4.37
CA LEU A 129 -1.57 0.54 -4.32
C LEU A 129 -0.98 -0.15 -3.07
N ALA A 130 -0.09 0.51 -2.33
CA ALA A 130 0.68 -0.10 -1.27
C ALA A 130 -0.19 -0.62 -0.11
N CYS A 131 -1.13 0.20 0.35
CA CYS A 131 -2.04 -0.18 1.44
C CYS A 131 -3.01 -1.29 1.00
N LEU A 132 -3.54 -1.22 -0.23
CA LEU A 132 -4.39 -2.28 -0.78
C LEU A 132 -3.64 -3.62 -0.83
N ALA A 133 -2.38 -3.61 -1.25
CA ALA A 133 -1.56 -4.82 -1.31
C ALA A 133 -1.31 -5.39 0.10
N ALA A 134 -0.96 -4.54 1.07
CA ALA A 134 -0.73 -4.93 2.45
C ALA A 134 -2.00 -5.47 3.12
N SER A 135 -3.10 -4.75 2.98
CA SER A 135 -4.41 -5.14 3.52
C SER A 135 -4.90 -6.47 2.94
N THR A 136 -4.72 -6.67 1.64
CA THR A 136 -5.10 -7.94 1.00
C THR A 136 -4.19 -9.09 1.46
N ALA A 137 -2.88 -8.85 1.66
CA ALA A 137 -1.98 -9.86 2.21
C ALA A 137 -2.38 -10.28 3.64
N LEU A 138 -2.81 -9.33 4.48
CA LEU A 138 -3.38 -9.62 5.80
C LEU A 138 -4.70 -10.40 5.69
N ALA A 139 -5.59 -9.99 4.79
CA ALA A 139 -6.91 -10.63 4.63
C ALA A 139 -6.85 -12.09 4.14
N VAL A 140 -5.77 -12.49 3.44
CA VAL A 140 -5.56 -13.87 2.99
C VAL A 140 -4.69 -14.70 3.94
N SER A 141 -4.23 -14.10 5.05
CA SER A 141 -3.48 -14.75 6.12
C SER A 141 -4.41 -15.20 7.25
N ASP A 142 -3.86 -15.89 8.24
CA ASP A 142 -4.53 -16.25 9.50
C ASP A 142 -4.26 -15.24 10.63
N ILE A 143 -3.60 -14.13 10.32
CA ILE A 143 -3.31 -13.06 11.28
C ILE A 143 -4.62 -12.33 11.64
N PRO A 144 -4.93 -12.13 12.93
CA PRO A 144 -6.13 -11.40 13.36
C PRO A 144 -6.14 -9.97 12.80
N PHE A 145 -7.10 -9.68 11.94
CA PHE A 145 -7.21 -8.38 11.26
C PHE A 145 -8.67 -8.04 10.95
N ASN A 146 -9.15 -6.89 11.42
CA ASN A 146 -10.54 -6.41 11.27
C ASN A 146 -10.76 -5.64 9.96
N GLY A 147 -9.88 -5.83 8.96
CA GLY A 147 -10.04 -5.30 7.62
C GLY A 147 -10.98 -6.13 6.75
N PRO A 148 -10.92 -5.98 5.43
CA PRO A 148 -9.89 -5.25 4.69
C PRO A 148 -10.06 -3.71 4.72
N VAL A 149 -8.97 -3.02 4.44
CA VAL A 149 -8.94 -1.58 4.16
C VAL A 149 -8.45 -1.35 2.74
N SER A 150 -9.06 -0.41 2.05
CA SER A 150 -8.59 0.07 0.75
C SER A 150 -8.08 1.49 0.87
N GLU A 151 -7.07 1.82 0.09
CA GLU A 151 -6.51 3.15 -0.01
C GLU A 151 -6.59 3.62 -1.46
N VAL A 152 -6.92 4.88 -1.65
CA VAL A 152 -6.93 5.55 -2.94
C VAL A 152 -6.29 6.92 -2.82
N ARG A 153 -5.59 7.34 -3.87
CA ARG A 153 -5.14 8.72 -4.03
C ARG A 153 -6.17 9.46 -4.86
N ILE A 154 -6.55 10.65 -4.44
CA ILE A 154 -7.54 11.49 -5.11
C ILE A 154 -6.92 12.83 -5.40
N ALA A 155 -6.89 13.22 -6.67
CA ALA A 155 -6.55 14.58 -7.08
C ALA A 155 -7.80 15.34 -7.46
N LYS A 156 -7.84 16.67 -7.21
CA LYS A 156 -8.81 17.59 -7.77
C LYS A 156 -8.12 18.52 -8.74
N LYS A 157 -8.56 18.52 -9.99
CA LYS A 157 -8.01 19.37 -11.05
C LYS A 157 -9.12 19.86 -11.95
N ASP A 158 -9.12 21.15 -12.25
CA ASP A 158 -10.13 21.79 -13.11
C ASP A 158 -11.57 21.45 -12.68
N GLY A 159 -11.83 21.36 -11.36
CA GLY A 159 -13.13 21.04 -10.78
C GLY A 159 -13.53 19.56 -10.82
N ASN A 160 -12.67 18.66 -11.34
CA ASN A 160 -12.95 17.23 -11.43
C ASN A 160 -12.09 16.44 -10.44
N HIS A 161 -12.67 15.38 -9.84
CA HIS A 161 -11.97 14.44 -9.01
C HIS A 161 -11.42 13.28 -9.84
N ILE A 162 -10.16 12.95 -9.66
CA ILE A 162 -9.46 11.87 -10.37
C ILE A 162 -8.99 10.86 -9.34
N ILE A 163 -9.44 9.61 -9.46
CA ILE A 163 -9.02 8.51 -8.57
C ILE A 163 -7.75 7.86 -9.14
N ASN A 164 -6.77 7.67 -8.28
CA ASN A 164 -5.45 7.16 -8.60
C ASN A 164 -4.87 7.89 -9.83
N PRO A 165 -4.64 9.21 -9.70
CA PRO A 165 -4.11 10.02 -10.80
C PRO A 165 -2.75 9.48 -11.28
N THR A 166 -2.44 9.75 -12.53
CA THR A 166 -1.08 9.60 -13.05
C THR A 166 -0.20 10.75 -12.54
N PHE A 167 1.12 10.59 -12.63
CA PHE A 167 2.05 11.67 -12.28
C PHE A 167 1.80 12.97 -13.06
N GLU A 168 1.32 12.88 -14.31
CA GLU A 168 1.01 14.05 -15.14
C GLU A 168 -0.33 14.69 -14.73
N GLU A 169 -1.33 13.91 -14.38
CA GLU A 169 -2.62 14.40 -13.89
C GLU A 169 -2.48 15.13 -12.56
N LEU A 170 -1.57 14.67 -11.69
CA LEU A 170 -1.31 15.29 -10.39
C LEU A 170 -0.63 16.65 -10.50
N LYS A 171 0.12 16.91 -11.58
CA LYS A 171 0.78 18.21 -11.78
C LYS A 171 -0.23 19.35 -11.88
N GLY A 172 -0.14 20.31 -10.95
CA GLY A 172 -1.02 21.46 -10.88
C GLY A 172 -2.45 21.13 -10.42
N ALA A 173 -2.63 20.02 -9.72
CA ALA A 173 -3.87 19.74 -9.00
C ALA A 173 -4.05 20.69 -7.82
N ASP A 174 -5.29 21.10 -7.53
CA ASP A 174 -5.64 21.94 -6.38
C ASP A 174 -5.69 21.14 -5.08
N MET A 175 -5.86 19.82 -5.18
CA MET A 175 -5.92 18.89 -4.08
C MET A 175 -5.20 17.59 -4.46
N ASP A 176 -4.42 17.08 -3.54
CA ASP A 176 -3.80 15.76 -3.56
C ASP A 176 -4.03 15.11 -2.20
N MET A 177 -4.90 14.11 -2.16
CA MET A 177 -5.29 13.40 -0.94
C MET A 177 -5.12 11.91 -1.08
N VAL A 178 -4.66 11.29 0.00
CA VAL A 178 -4.67 9.84 0.19
C VAL A 178 -5.70 9.51 1.26
N ILE A 179 -6.65 8.67 0.93
CA ILE A 179 -7.73 8.27 1.82
C ILE A 179 -7.73 6.75 1.94
N ALA A 180 -7.72 6.25 3.18
CA ALA A 180 -7.93 4.83 3.46
C ALA A 180 -9.23 4.61 4.22
N GLY A 181 -10.00 3.62 3.80
CA GLY A 181 -11.30 3.30 4.39
C GLY A 181 -11.62 1.82 4.35
N THR A 182 -12.45 1.40 5.31
CA THR A 182 -13.18 0.14 5.31
C THR A 182 -14.55 0.33 4.65
N LEU A 183 -15.41 -0.69 4.67
CA LEU A 183 -16.78 -0.54 4.18
C LEU A 183 -17.59 0.49 4.98
N ASP A 184 -17.28 0.67 6.27
CA ASP A 184 -18.10 1.43 7.19
C ASP A 184 -17.46 2.75 7.65
N SER A 185 -16.16 2.92 7.46
CA SER A 185 -15.41 4.01 8.08
C SER A 185 -14.20 4.45 7.27
N ILE A 186 -13.91 5.75 7.30
CA ILE A 186 -12.62 6.30 6.89
C ILE A 186 -11.66 6.15 8.07
N VAL A 187 -10.53 5.49 7.85
CA VAL A 187 -9.54 5.20 8.90
C VAL A 187 -8.30 6.08 8.81
N MET A 188 -8.01 6.65 7.64
CA MET A 188 -6.86 7.53 7.45
C MET A 188 -7.15 8.53 6.33
N VAL A 189 -6.75 9.78 6.56
CA VAL A 189 -6.74 10.86 5.57
C VAL A 189 -5.41 11.59 5.71
N GLU A 190 -4.76 11.82 4.59
CA GLU A 190 -3.54 12.62 4.49
C GLU A 190 -3.56 13.36 3.16
N GLY A 191 -3.08 14.60 3.10
CA GLY A 191 -3.01 15.32 1.82
C GLY A 191 -2.61 16.76 1.96
N GLU A 192 -2.47 17.39 0.81
CA GLU A 192 -2.24 18.82 0.68
C GLU A 192 -3.26 19.45 -0.27
N MET A 193 -3.62 20.68 0.01
CA MET A 193 -4.65 21.41 -0.73
C MET A 193 -4.28 22.87 -0.89
N ASN A 194 -4.67 23.44 -2.03
CA ASN A 194 -4.51 24.84 -2.33
C ASN A 194 -5.89 25.54 -2.24
N GLU A 195 -6.26 25.95 -1.01
CA GLU A 195 -7.51 26.68 -0.72
C GLU A 195 -8.80 25.99 -1.23
N VAL A 196 -8.87 24.65 -1.10
CA VAL A 196 -10.06 23.88 -1.46
C VAL A 196 -11.11 23.99 -0.33
N SER A 197 -12.39 24.17 -0.69
CA SER A 197 -13.46 24.28 0.31
C SER A 197 -13.83 22.92 0.90
N GLU A 198 -14.40 22.89 2.12
CA GLU A 198 -14.91 21.66 2.75
C GLU A 198 -16.00 20.98 1.91
N ALA A 199 -16.77 21.74 1.14
CA ALA A 199 -17.80 21.19 0.24
C ALA A 199 -17.23 20.49 -0.98
N ASP A 200 -15.96 20.74 -1.28
CA ASP A 200 -15.22 20.18 -2.42
C ASP A 200 -14.35 18.98 -2.02
N MET A 201 -14.26 18.68 -0.73
CA MET A 201 -13.59 17.51 -0.17
C MET A 201 -14.56 16.33 0.01
#